data_0dc986faf9742591d8eccbb839b6303b
#
_entry.id   0dc986faf9742591d8eccbb839b6303b
#
_cell.length_a   1.000
_cell.length_b   1.000
_cell.length_c   1.000
_cell.angle_alpha   90.00
_cell.angle_beta   90.00
_cell.angle_gamma   90.00
#
_symmetry.space_group_name_H-M   'P 1'
#
loop_
_entity.id
_entity.type
_entity.pdbx_description
1 polymer ?
#
loop_
_entity_poly.entity_id
_entity_poly.type
_entity_poly.pdbx_seq_one_letter_code
_entity_poly.pdbx_strand_id
1 'polypeptide(L)'
;AFCLGMPDRDRARALVGELADAQIHVATVATPSRPVPLAEDLRAAGVVLCAGSDGIRDTWGPYGNGDMLERAMLLGLRNNLRADRDVEHALWCCSWGGARVMELDGYGIEEGCRADLVLVEAESVTHAVAARPARKLVLKAGRVVARDGRALREAP
;
A
#
# COMPACT_ATOMS: atom_id res chain seq x y z
N ALA A 1 -8.81 -10.39 6.77
CA ALA A 1 -7.63 -9.72 7.38
C ALA A 1 -7.78 -9.48 8.88
N PHE A 2 -8.98 -9.25 9.43
CA PHE A 2 -9.16 -8.94 10.86
C PHE A 2 -8.72 -10.06 11.80
N CYS A 3 -8.94 -11.32 11.43
CA CYS A 3 -8.53 -12.47 12.23
C CYS A 3 -7.00 -12.58 12.39
N LEU A 4 -6.21 -12.05 11.46
CA LEU A 4 -4.75 -12.07 11.51
C LEU A 4 -4.15 -11.04 12.49
N GLY A 5 -4.94 -10.09 12.95
CA GLY A 5 -4.56 -9.12 13.98
C GLY A 5 -5.02 -9.50 15.39
N MET A 6 -5.38 -10.77 15.62
CA MET A 6 -5.85 -11.21 16.93
C MET A 6 -4.72 -11.20 17.98
N PRO A 7 -5.08 -11.11 19.29
CA PRO A 7 -4.08 -11.12 20.37
C PRO A 7 -3.30 -12.44 20.48
N ASP A 8 -3.92 -13.55 20.12
CA ASP A 8 -3.26 -14.87 20.10
C ASP A 8 -2.32 -14.97 18.88
N ARG A 9 -1.04 -14.75 19.15
CA ARG A 9 0.02 -14.72 18.13
C ARG A 9 0.29 -16.08 17.51
N ASP A 10 0.20 -17.14 18.26
CA ASP A 10 0.49 -18.49 17.76
C ASP A 10 -0.61 -18.93 16.79
N ARG A 11 -1.85 -18.65 17.15
CA ARG A 11 -2.99 -18.88 16.25
C ARG A 11 -2.94 -18.01 15.00
N ALA A 12 -2.53 -16.74 15.12
CA ALA A 12 -2.36 -15.85 13.97
C ALA A 12 -1.29 -16.40 13.02
N ARG A 13 -0.15 -16.85 13.54
CA ARG A 13 0.92 -17.48 12.73
C ARG A 13 0.50 -18.78 12.08
N ALA A 14 -0.25 -19.62 12.78
CA ALA A 14 -0.80 -20.84 12.20
C ALA A 14 -1.69 -20.52 10.98
N LEU A 15 -2.60 -19.56 11.12
CA LEU A 15 -3.43 -19.09 10.00
C LEU A 15 -2.60 -18.51 8.85
N VAL A 16 -1.53 -17.79 9.13
CA VAL A 16 -0.61 -17.29 8.09
C VAL A 16 0.04 -18.45 7.35
N GLY A 17 0.44 -19.52 8.04
CA GLY A 17 0.94 -20.76 7.42
C GLY A 17 -0.10 -21.40 6.48
N GLU A 18 -1.34 -21.54 6.93
CA GLU A 18 -2.43 -22.06 6.09
C GLU A 18 -2.68 -21.21 4.84
N LEU A 19 -2.59 -19.88 4.96
CA LEU A 19 -2.71 -18.96 3.82
C LEU A 19 -1.55 -19.13 2.82
N ALA A 20 -0.32 -19.32 3.34
CA ALA A 20 0.86 -19.56 2.51
C ALA A 20 0.70 -20.87 1.71
N ASP A 21 0.33 -21.95 2.38
CA ASP A 21 0.11 -23.28 1.76
C ASP A 21 -0.99 -23.23 0.69
N ALA A 22 -2.04 -22.45 0.94
CA ALA A 22 -3.15 -22.25 0.02
C ALA A 22 -2.87 -21.18 -1.06
N GLN A 23 -1.71 -20.55 -1.06
CA GLN A 23 -1.35 -19.43 -1.95
C GLN A 23 -2.36 -18.26 -1.91
N ILE A 24 -2.96 -18.01 -0.75
CA ILE A 24 -3.91 -16.91 -0.53
C ILE A 24 -3.16 -15.68 -0.03
N HIS A 25 -3.40 -14.55 -0.68
CA HIS A 25 -2.84 -13.26 -0.32
C HIS A 25 -3.81 -12.43 0.54
N VAL A 26 -3.31 -11.39 1.18
CA VAL A 26 -4.07 -10.59 2.17
C VAL A 26 -4.16 -9.14 1.74
N ALA A 27 -5.38 -8.59 1.75
CA ALA A 27 -5.61 -7.15 1.61
C ALA A 27 -6.02 -6.53 2.95
N THR A 28 -5.52 -5.33 3.24
CA THR A 28 -5.87 -4.56 4.44
C THR A 28 -6.09 -3.09 4.15
N VAL A 29 -6.89 -2.44 4.96
CA VAL A 29 -7.02 -0.97 4.96
C VAL A 29 -6.19 -0.31 6.06
N ALA A 30 -5.58 -1.11 6.94
CA ALA A 30 -4.78 -0.65 8.09
C ALA A 30 -5.48 0.44 8.93
N THR A 31 -6.80 0.32 9.15
CA THR A 31 -7.55 1.32 9.91
C THR A 31 -7.12 1.35 11.38
N PRO A 32 -7.14 2.52 12.04
CA PRO A 32 -6.81 2.60 13.47
C PRO A 32 -7.76 1.82 14.38
N SER A 33 -9.03 1.66 13.99
CA SER A 33 -10.10 1.10 14.81
C SER A 33 -10.23 -0.43 14.77
N ARG A 34 -9.45 -1.11 13.94
CA ARG A 34 -9.55 -2.56 13.75
C ARG A 34 -8.20 -3.24 13.90
N PRO A 35 -8.15 -4.53 14.29
CA PRO A 35 -6.92 -5.30 14.22
C PRO A 35 -6.33 -5.31 12.81
N VAL A 36 -5.02 -5.23 12.72
CA VAL A 36 -4.27 -5.21 11.46
C VAL A 36 -3.37 -6.44 11.42
N PRO A 37 -3.28 -7.15 10.29
CA PRO A 37 -2.35 -8.26 10.14
C PRO A 37 -0.91 -7.77 10.29
N LEU A 38 -0.05 -8.61 10.85
CA LEU A 38 1.36 -8.29 10.99
C LEU A 38 2.06 -8.46 9.65
N ALA A 39 2.52 -7.35 9.11
CA ALA A 39 3.21 -7.32 7.82
C ALA A 39 4.47 -8.20 7.81
N GLU A 40 5.18 -8.28 8.93
CA GLU A 40 6.39 -9.07 9.06
C GLU A 40 6.11 -10.58 9.06
N ASP A 41 5.09 -11.04 9.79
CA ASP A 41 4.70 -12.45 9.83
C ASP A 41 4.25 -12.93 8.43
N LEU A 42 3.47 -12.12 7.72
CA LEU A 42 3.03 -12.42 6.35
C LEU A 42 4.22 -12.48 5.38
N ARG A 43 5.11 -11.48 5.45
CA ARG A 43 6.31 -11.43 4.62
C ARG A 43 7.21 -12.64 4.85
N ALA A 44 7.43 -13.03 6.12
CA ALA A 44 8.25 -14.18 6.48
C ALA A 44 7.68 -15.49 5.94
N ALA A 45 6.36 -15.61 5.85
CA ALA A 45 5.67 -16.78 5.30
C ALA A 45 5.48 -16.73 3.76
N GLY A 46 5.94 -15.69 3.08
CA GLY A 46 5.77 -15.53 1.63
C GLY A 46 4.35 -15.12 1.20
N VAL A 47 3.48 -14.76 2.15
CA VAL A 47 2.14 -14.26 1.87
C VAL A 47 2.21 -12.77 1.49
N VAL A 48 1.72 -12.43 0.32
CA VAL A 48 1.68 -11.03 -0.11
C VAL A 48 0.63 -10.27 0.70
N LEU A 49 1.07 -9.17 1.33
CA LEU A 49 0.18 -8.19 1.92
C LEU A 49 0.04 -7.01 0.95
N CYS A 50 -1.18 -6.66 0.58
CA CYS A 50 -1.46 -5.38 -0.06
C CYS A 50 -2.30 -4.48 0.83
N ALA A 51 -2.17 -3.16 0.65
CA ALA A 51 -2.93 -2.18 1.39
C ALA A 51 -3.62 -1.18 0.45
N GLY A 52 -4.88 -0.91 0.73
CA GLY A 52 -5.72 0.02 -0.03
C GLY A 52 -6.56 0.91 0.87
N SER A 53 -7.23 1.89 0.31
CA SER A 53 -8.05 2.86 1.06
C SER A 53 -9.43 2.32 1.43
N ASP A 54 -9.94 1.29 0.71
CA ASP A 54 -11.35 0.89 0.77
C ASP A 54 -12.25 2.09 0.38
N GLY A 55 -13.37 2.31 1.05
CA GLY A 55 -14.23 3.44 0.80
C GLY A 55 -13.54 4.80 1.00
N ILE A 56 -13.92 5.77 0.19
CA ILE A 56 -13.41 7.14 0.26
C ILE A 56 -14.60 8.08 0.37
N ARG A 57 -14.85 8.60 1.59
CA ARG A 57 -15.95 9.53 1.87
C ARG A 57 -17.29 9.01 1.34
N ASP A 58 -17.59 7.80 1.71
CA ASP A 58 -18.81 7.09 1.32
C ASP A 58 -19.83 7.01 2.48
N THR A 59 -20.87 6.19 2.31
CA THR A 59 -21.94 5.99 3.31
C THR A 59 -21.47 5.29 4.58
N TRP A 60 -20.28 4.64 4.58
CA TRP A 60 -19.72 3.97 5.75
C TRP A 60 -18.87 4.90 6.61
N GLY A 61 -18.26 5.93 6.02
CA GLY A 61 -17.41 6.84 6.77
C GLY A 61 -16.96 8.08 6.00
N PRO A 62 -16.75 9.20 6.71
CA PRO A 62 -16.40 10.49 6.11
C PRO A 62 -14.92 10.60 5.74
N TYR A 63 -14.13 9.56 5.99
CA TYR A 63 -12.67 9.57 5.85
C TYR A 63 -12.22 9.03 4.50
N GLY A 64 -10.93 9.21 4.23
CA GLY A 64 -10.26 8.69 3.04
C GLY A 64 -10.06 9.74 1.95
N ASN A 65 -8.95 9.59 1.23
CA ASN A 65 -8.53 10.51 0.17
C ASN A 65 -7.85 9.79 -1.01
N GLY A 66 -7.69 8.45 -0.93
CA GLY A 66 -6.99 7.65 -1.92
C GLY A 66 -5.48 7.83 -1.94
N ASP A 67 -4.90 8.50 -0.95
CA ASP A 67 -3.46 8.74 -0.86
C ASP A 67 -2.71 7.49 -0.39
N MET A 68 -1.95 6.86 -1.28
CA MET A 68 -1.21 5.64 -0.97
C MET A 68 0.04 5.87 -0.13
N LEU A 69 0.62 7.07 -0.09
CA LEU A 69 1.68 7.40 0.88
C LEU A 69 1.11 7.49 2.30
N GLU A 70 -0.10 8.07 2.44
CA GLU A 70 -0.81 8.08 3.73
C GLU A 70 -1.15 6.65 4.15
N ARG A 71 -1.59 5.81 3.23
CA ARG A 71 -1.90 4.40 3.51
C ARG A 71 -0.65 3.63 3.96
N ALA A 72 0.49 3.84 3.31
CA ALA A 72 1.77 3.26 3.71
C ALA A 72 2.19 3.73 5.11
N MET A 73 2.04 5.01 5.42
CA MET A 73 2.28 5.54 6.75
C MET A 73 1.39 4.88 7.81
N LEU A 74 0.08 4.76 7.55
CA LEU A 74 -0.86 4.12 8.48
C LEU A 74 -0.50 2.64 8.69
N LEU A 75 -0.16 1.92 7.64
CA LEU A 75 0.31 0.54 7.74
C LEU A 75 1.59 0.45 8.58
N GLY A 76 2.55 1.35 8.34
CA GLY A 76 3.80 1.44 9.08
C GLY A 76 3.57 1.72 10.57
N LEU A 77 2.74 2.70 10.92
CA LEU A 77 2.39 3.03 12.29
C LEU A 77 1.70 1.87 13.00
N ARG A 78 0.75 1.21 12.34
CA ARG A 78 -0.02 0.09 12.90
C ARG A 78 0.81 -1.16 13.12
N ASN A 79 1.87 -1.36 12.36
CA ASN A 79 2.82 -2.48 12.48
C ASN A 79 4.10 -2.10 13.23
N ASN A 80 4.21 -0.87 13.74
CA ASN A 80 5.41 -0.36 14.42
C ASN A 80 6.68 -0.48 13.57
N LEU A 81 6.58 -0.28 12.26
CA LEU A 81 7.70 -0.31 11.32
C LEU A 81 8.57 0.93 11.54
N ARG A 82 9.87 0.74 11.81
CA ARG A 82 10.77 1.83 12.23
C ARG A 82 12.03 1.95 11.36
N ALA A 83 12.52 0.85 10.81
CA ALA A 83 13.67 0.88 9.92
C ALA A 83 13.26 1.27 8.49
N ASP A 84 14.17 1.88 7.74
CA ASP A 84 13.93 2.31 6.36
C ASP A 84 13.36 1.20 5.50
N ARG A 85 13.99 0.02 5.51
CA ARG A 85 13.53 -1.17 4.77
C ARG A 85 12.09 -1.59 5.10
N ASP A 86 11.63 -1.30 6.32
CA ASP A 86 10.29 -1.68 6.77
C ASP A 86 9.26 -0.65 6.30
N VAL A 87 9.62 0.64 6.30
CA VAL A 87 8.80 1.72 5.72
C VAL A 87 8.72 1.58 4.21
N GLU A 88 9.81 1.21 3.55
CA GLU A 88 9.83 0.86 2.12
C GLU A 88 8.89 -0.32 1.83
N HIS A 89 8.89 -1.35 2.69
CA HIS A 89 7.95 -2.46 2.58
C HIS A 89 6.50 -2.01 2.75
N ALA A 90 6.20 -1.07 3.65
CA ALA A 90 4.86 -0.51 3.77
C ALA A 90 4.40 0.18 2.47
N LEU A 91 5.27 0.92 1.80
CA LEU A 91 4.97 1.49 0.48
C LEU A 91 4.84 0.40 -0.59
N TRP A 92 5.69 -0.62 -0.54
CA TRP A 92 5.59 -1.78 -1.42
C TRP A 92 4.20 -2.44 -1.32
N CYS A 93 3.66 -2.62 -0.11
CA CYS A 93 2.31 -3.14 0.09
C CYS A 93 1.22 -2.27 -0.57
N CYS A 94 1.46 -0.95 -0.66
CA CYS A 94 0.53 0.01 -1.28
C CYS A 94 0.73 0.19 -2.80
N SER A 95 1.65 -0.53 -3.40
CA SER A 95 2.03 -0.43 -4.81
C SER A 95 2.23 -1.81 -5.45
N TRP A 96 3.45 -2.34 -5.45
CA TRP A 96 3.76 -3.67 -6.03
C TRP A 96 2.99 -4.81 -5.37
N GLY A 97 2.73 -4.74 -4.05
CA GLY A 97 1.91 -5.72 -3.36
C GLY A 97 0.49 -5.78 -3.93
N GLY A 98 -0.10 -4.62 -4.19
CA GLY A 98 -1.40 -4.53 -4.87
C GLY A 98 -1.36 -5.09 -6.29
N ALA A 99 -0.33 -4.74 -7.06
CA ALA A 99 -0.15 -5.23 -8.42
C ALA A 99 -0.01 -6.77 -8.45
N ARG A 100 0.73 -7.36 -7.51
CA ARG A 100 0.87 -8.82 -7.41
C ARG A 100 -0.43 -9.51 -7.05
N VAL A 101 -1.19 -8.97 -6.08
CA VAL A 101 -2.50 -9.53 -5.69
C VAL A 101 -3.53 -9.46 -6.83
N MET A 102 -3.43 -8.43 -7.66
CA MET A 102 -4.30 -8.23 -8.83
C MET A 102 -3.76 -8.86 -10.12
N GLU A 103 -2.61 -9.54 -10.06
CA GLU A 103 -1.94 -10.18 -11.20
C GLU A 103 -1.74 -9.19 -12.38
N LEU A 104 -1.32 -7.95 -12.08
CA LEU A 104 -1.12 -6.94 -13.10
C LEU A 104 0.22 -7.12 -13.82
N ASP A 105 0.15 -7.38 -15.11
CA ASP A 105 1.31 -7.39 -15.99
C ASP A 105 1.82 -5.98 -16.29
N GLY A 106 3.13 -5.86 -16.50
CA GLY A 106 3.77 -4.61 -16.88
C GLY A 106 3.64 -3.49 -15.84
N TYR A 107 3.50 -3.84 -14.56
CA TYR A 107 3.53 -2.88 -13.46
C TYR A 107 4.94 -2.76 -12.89
N GLY A 108 5.47 -1.55 -12.88
CA GLY A 108 6.81 -1.26 -12.34
C GLY A 108 7.43 0.00 -12.93
N ILE A 109 8.71 0.22 -12.60
CA ILE A 109 9.52 1.35 -13.09
C ILE A 109 10.66 0.87 -14.00
N GLU A 110 10.53 -0.32 -14.57
CA GLU A 110 11.49 -0.96 -15.45
C GLU A 110 11.11 -0.73 -16.93
N GLU A 111 12.08 -0.90 -17.82
CA GLU A 111 11.82 -0.85 -19.26
C GLU A 111 10.82 -1.93 -19.67
N GLY A 112 9.86 -1.55 -20.50
CA GLY A 112 8.75 -2.42 -20.92
C GLY A 112 7.51 -2.36 -20.03
N CYS A 113 7.61 -1.79 -18.82
CA CYS A 113 6.44 -1.53 -17.99
C CYS A 113 5.63 -0.34 -18.49
N ARG A 114 4.34 -0.35 -18.17
CA ARG A 114 3.47 0.78 -18.47
C ARG A 114 3.89 1.99 -17.62
N ALA A 115 4.07 3.15 -18.25
CA ALA A 115 4.48 4.37 -17.57
C ALA A 115 3.34 4.97 -16.71
N ASP A 116 2.95 4.25 -15.65
CA ASP A 116 2.08 4.69 -14.56
C ASP A 116 2.99 5.12 -13.39
N LEU A 117 3.41 6.38 -13.39
CA LEU A 117 4.49 6.88 -12.54
C LEU A 117 4.02 8.05 -11.69
N VAL A 118 4.57 8.14 -10.48
CA VAL A 118 4.37 9.28 -9.58
C VAL A 118 5.73 9.83 -9.18
N LEU A 119 5.94 11.13 -9.43
CA LEU A 119 7.13 11.87 -9.02
C LEU A 119 6.81 12.69 -7.77
N VAL A 120 7.62 12.51 -6.74
CA VAL A 120 7.53 13.24 -5.47
C VAL A 120 8.87 13.89 -5.13
N GLU A 121 8.84 15.00 -4.41
CA GLU A 121 10.03 15.67 -3.91
C GLU A 121 10.38 15.13 -2.52
N ALA A 122 11.24 14.14 -2.49
CA ALA A 122 11.68 13.47 -1.26
C ALA A 122 13.11 12.93 -1.44
N GLU A 123 13.87 12.94 -0.37
CA GLU A 123 15.26 12.46 -0.35
C GLU A 123 15.36 10.93 -0.34
N SER A 124 14.30 10.27 0.14
CA SER A 124 14.20 8.80 0.22
C SER A 124 12.75 8.35 0.18
N VAL A 125 12.54 7.05 0.01
CA VAL A 125 11.20 6.42 0.12
C VAL A 125 10.63 6.64 1.53
N THR A 126 11.44 6.47 2.55
CA THR A 126 11.05 6.70 3.96
C THR A 126 10.59 8.14 4.17
N HIS A 127 11.35 9.11 3.63
CA HIS A 127 10.96 10.51 3.69
C HIS A 127 9.63 10.75 2.94
N ALA A 128 9.45 10.18 1.76
CA ALA A 128 8.20 10.30 1.02
C ALA A 128 6.99 9.78 1.80
N VAL A 129 7.11 8.63 2.47
CA VAL A 129 6.05 8.06 3.31
C VAL A 129 5.78 8.91 4.55
N ALA A 130 6.82 9.37 5.23
CA ALA A 130 6.69 10.16 6.45
C ALA A 130 6.11 11.56 6.19
N ALA A 131 6.63 12.27 5.21
CA ALA A 131 6.25 13.65 4.89
C ALA A 131 5.03 13.77 3.97
N ARG A 132 4.78 12.77 3.13
CA ARG A 132 3.67 12.74 2.14
C ARG A 132 3.62 14.01 1.29
N PRO A 133 4.73 14.37 0.63
CA PRO A 133 4.80 15.61 -0.13
C PRO A 133 3.80 15.62 -1.29
N ALA A 134 3.43 16.80 -1.76
CA ALA A 134 2.58 16.94 -2.95
C ALA A 134 3.22 16.23 -4.16
N ARG A 135 2.38 15.59 -4.97
CA ARG A 135 2.85 14.89 -6.18
C ARG A 135 3.24 15.94 -7.22
N LYS A 136 4.53 16.01 -7.57
CA LYS A 136 5.04 16.91 -8.60
C LYS A 136 4.48 16.57 -9.97
N LEU A 137 4.44 15.27 -10.27
CA LEU A 137 3.93 14.77 -11.53
C LEU A 137 3.26 13.41 -11.33
N VAL A 138 2.15 13.20 -12.00
CA VAL A 138 1.51 11.87 -12.10
C VAL A 138 1.30 11.57 -13.57
N LEU A 139 1.82 10.42 -13.99
CA LEU A 139 1.63 9.88 -15.32
C LEU A 139 0.73 8.64 -15.26
N LYS A 140 -0.12 8.53 -16.26
CA LYS A 140 -0.93 7.33 -16.52
C LYS A 140 -0.75 6.92 -17.98
N ALA A 141 -0.23 5.72 -18.19
CA ALA A 141 0.11 5.23 -19.54
C ALA A 141 0.97 6.24 -20.33
N GLY A 142 1.97 6.86 -19.69
CA GLY A 142 2.85 7.85 -20.29
C GLY A 142 2.27 9.27 -20.44
N ARG A 143 0.98 9.47 -20.13
CA ARG A 143 0.32 10.79 -20.21
C ARG A 143 0.33 11.47 -18.85
N VAL A 144 0.66 12.75 -18.80
CA VAL A 144 0.57 13.55 -17.57
C VAL A 144 -0.89 13.77 -17.22
N VAL A 145 -1.34 13.27 -16.06
CA VAL A 145 -2.74 13.41 -15.59
C VAL A 145 -2.86 14.32 -14.37
N ALA A 146 -1.75 14.59 -13.66
CA ALA A 146 -1.73 15.59 -12.59
C ALA A 146 -0.34 16.23 -12.47
N ARG A 147 -0.31 17.48 -12.00
CA ARG A 147 0.90 18.27 -11.77
C ARG A 147 0.74 19.10 -10.49
N ASP A 148 1.78 19.16 -9.65
CA ASP A 148 1.83 19.95 -8.42
C ASP A 148 0.59 19.75 -7.53
N GLY A 149 0.19 18.47 -7.36
CA GLY A 149 -0.95 18.06 -6.53
C GLY A 149 -2.33 18.36 -7.14
N ARG A 150 -2.41 18.80 -8.39
CA ARG A 150 -3.68 19.14 -9.06
C ARG A 150 -3.89 18.24 -10.28
N ALA A 151 -5.08 17.65 -10.36
CA ALA A 151 -5.48 16.92 -11.56
C ALA A 151 -5.58 17.86 -12.77
N LEU A 152 -5.03 17.43 -13.90
CA LEU A 152 -5.21 18.12 -15.17
C LEU A 152 -6.55 17.66 -15.72
N ARG A 153 -7.48 18.61 -15.88
CA ARG A 153 -8.72 18.34 -16.65
C ARG A 153 -8.31 18.20 -18.11
N GLU A 154 -8.65 17.09 -18.73
CA GLU A 154 -8.70 17.07 -20.19
C GLU A 154 -9.72 18.16 -20.61
N ALA A 155 -9.33 19.02 -21.53
CA ALA A 155 -10.31 19.90 -22.16
C ALA A 155 -11.36 19.00 -22.86
N PRO A 156 -12.64 19.33 -22.77
CA PRO A 156 -13.70 18.57 -23.44
C PRO A 156 -13.50 18.53 -24.95
#